data_5774f08e3bd3ebab308532edcbea57ad
#
_entry.id   5774f08e3bd3ebab308532edcbea57ad
#
_cell.length_a   1.000
_cell.length_b   1.000
_cell.length_c   1.000
_cell.angle_alpha   90.00
_cell.angle_beta   90.00
_cell.angle_gamma   90.00
#
_symmetry.space_group_name_H-M   'P 1'
#
loop_
_entity.id
_entity.type
_entity.pdbx_description
1 polymer ?
#
loop_
_entity_poly.entity_id
_entity_poly.type
_entity_poly.pdbx_seq_one_letter_code
_entity_poly.pdbx_strand_id
1 'polypeptide(L)'
;MSLLTIKNLGVAVGDEEILKDVDLEIASGEVHVVMGPNGAGKSTLSNAVMGKPGYHITSGLIELDGREISALPTWERAQAGLFLAMQYPTEVPGVSVRETLEMALEARQQDDVDVWARLKEEAEQVGLQADLLNRPLNVDMSGG
;
A
#
# COMPACT_ATOMS: atom_id res chain seq x y z
N MET A 1 5.70 18.37 0.38
CA MET A 1 4.53 17.82 1.09
C MET A 1 3.89 16.84 0.15
N SER A 2 3.74 15.57 0.59
CA SER A 2 3.13 14.54 -0.28
C SER A 2 1.64 14.81 -0.42
N LEU A 3 1.12 14.69 -1.63
CA LEU A 3 -0.28 14.89 -1.96
C LEU A 3 -0.75 13.75 -2.86
N LEU A 4 -1.76 13.02 -2.41
CA LEU A 4 -2.49 12.07 -3.25
C LEU A 4 -3.74 12.76 -3.80
N THR A 5 -3.87 12.81 -5.11
CA THR A 5 -5.03 13.40 -5.79
C THR A 5 -5.68 12.37 -6.71
N ILE A 6 -6.98 12.24 -6.60
CA ILE A 6 -7.82 11.38 -7.43
C ILE A 6 -8.87 12.28 -8.08
N LYS A 7 -9.02 12.20 -9.42
CA LYS A 7 -9.95 13.05 -10.17
C LYS A 7 -10.82 12.21 -11.10
N ASN A 8 -12.13 12.32 -10.95
CA ASN A 8 -13.16 11.68 -11.79
C ASN A 8 -12.91 10.17 -11.98
N LEU A 9 -12.41 9.50 -10.94
CA LEU A 9 -11.95 8.12 -11.04
C LEU A 9 -13.12 7.15 -11.21
N GLY A 10 -13.12 6.43 -12.34
CA GLY A 10 -13.92 5.25 -12.58
C GLY A 10 -13.05 3.99 -12.48
N VAL A 11 -13.59 2.93 -11.88
CA VAL A 11 -12.89 1.64 -11.74
C VAL A 11 -13.83 0.49 -11.98
N ALA A 12 -13.44 -0.44 -12.86
CA ALA A 12 -14.13 -1.70 -13.10
C ALA A 12 -13.36 -2.90 -12.50
N VAL A 13 -14.10 -3.91 -12.08
CA VAL A 13 -13.61 -5.22 -11.68
C VAL A 13 -14.30 -6.26 -12.57
N GLY A 14 -13.53 -6.92 -13.43
CA GLY A 14 -14.11 -7.68 -14.55
C GLY A 14 -14.89 -6.74 -15.47
N ASP A 15 -16.14 -7.08 -15.74
CA ASP A 15 -17.05 -6.31 -16.62
C ASP A 15 -17.92 -5.30 -15.84
N GLU A 16 -17.79 -5.24 -14.52
CA GLU A 16 -18.62 -4.39 -13.67
C GLU A 16 -17.88 -3.14 -13.22
N GLU A 17 -18.44 -1.96 -13.51
CA GLU A 17 -17.92 -0.69 -13.02
C GLU A 17 -18.41 -0.44 -11.58
N ILE A 18 -17.46 -0.48 -10.63
CA ILE A 18 -17.70 -0.37 -9.19
C ILE A 18 -17.58 1.07 -8.70
N LEU A 19 -16.56 1.78 -9.17
CA LEU A 19 -16.39 3.20 -8.81
C LEU A 19 -16.71 4.07 -10.00
N LYS A 20 -17.40 5.18 -9.72
CA LYS A 20 -17.84 6.15 -10.73
C LYS A 20 -17.60 7.55 -10.20
N ASP A 21 -16.84 8.33 -10.96
CA ASP A 21 -16.64 9.76 -10.75
C ASP A 21 -16.18 10.10 -9.31
N VAL A 22 -15.15 9.37 -8.83
CA VAL A 22 -14.61 9.55 -7.47
C VAL A 22 -13.55 10.63 -7.48
N ASP A 23 -13.76 11.66 -6.66
CA ASP A 23 -12.78 12.71 -6.39
C ASP A 23 -12.29 12.62 -4.93
N LEU A 24 -10.98 12.71 -4.73
CA LEU A 24 -10.37 12.70 -3.41
C LEU A 24 -9.01 13.41 -3.46
N GLU A 25 -8.75 14.23 -2.45
CA GLU A 25 -7.46 14.87 -2.24
C GLU A 25 -7.01 14.66 -0.80
N ILE A 26 -5.79 14.16 -0.60
CA ILE A 26 -5.23 13.85 0.73
C ILE A 26 -3.86 14.50 0.82
N ALA A 27 -3.73 15.52 1.65
CA ALA A 27 -2.47 16.19 1.91
C ALA A 27 -1.62 15.43 2.93
N SER A 28 -0.31 15.71 2.94
CA SER A 28 0.62 15.15 3.94
C SER A 28 0.17 15.47 5.37
N GLY A 29 0.13 14.45 6.22
CA GLY A 29 -0.30 14.57 7.62
C GLY A 29 -1.81 14.46 7.83
N GLU A 30 -2.60 14.36 6.78
CA GLU A 30 -4.04 14.13 6.89
C GLU A 30 -4.39 12.65 7.05
N VAL A 31 -5.49 12.39 7.74
CA VAL A 31 -6.11 11.07 7.87
C VAL A 31 -7.52 11.13 7.29
N HIS A 32 -7.74 10.40 6.21
CA HIS A 32 -9.05 10.27 5.59
C HIS A 32 -9.65 8.91 5.86
N VAL A 33 -10.90 8.88 6.33
CA VAL A 33 -11.62 7.64 6.64
C VAL A 33 -12.69 7.39 5.59
N VAL A 34 -12.56 6.28 4.86
CA VAL A 34 -13.55 5.84 3.87
C VAL A 34 -14.53 4.88 4.52
N MET A 35 -15.78 5.28 4.63
CA MET A 35 -16.83 4.48 5.27
C MET A 35 -17.96 4.17 4.27
N GLY A 36 -18.71 3.11 4.56
CA GLY A 36 -19.85 2.70 3.76
C GLY A 36 -20.20 1.22 3.99
N PRO A 37 -21.36 0.75 3.48
CA PRO A 37 -21.78 -0.63 3.58
C PRO A 37 -20.84 -1.59 2.82
N ASN A 38 -21.02 -2.90 3.04
CA ASN A 38 -20.31 -3.90 2.26
C ASN A 38 -20.74 -3.79 0.78
N GLY A 39 -19.77 -3.91 -0.12
CA GLY A 39 -20.00 -3.72 -1.56
C GLY A 39 -19.96 -2.27 -2.05
N ALA A 40 -19.78 -1.27 -1.20
CA ALA A 40 -19.73 0.16 -1.60
C ALA A 40 -18.45 0.57 -2.35
N GLY A 41 -17.51 -0.35 -2.60
CA GLY A 41 -16.29 -0.05 -3.35
C GLY A 41 -15.08 0.41 -2.52
N LYS A 42 -15.15 0.39 -1.17
CA LYS A 42 -14.03 0.84 -0.30
C LYS A 42 -12.70 0.15 -0.63
N SER A 43 -12.71 -1.19 -0.67
CA SER A 43 -11.52 -1.98 -1.02
C SER A 43 -11.15 -1.85 -2.50
N THR A 44 -12.13 -1.59 -3.36
CA THR A 44 -11.89 -1.31 -4.78
C THR A 44 -11.06 -0.05 -4.95
N LEU A 45 -11.37 1.00 -4.19
CA LEU A 45 -10.60 2.25 -4.22
C LEU A 45 -9.14 2.02 -3.82
N SER A 46 -8.89 1.39 -2.68
CA SER A 46 -7.51 1.15 -2.22
C SER A 46 -6.72 0.23 -3.17
N ASN A 47 -7.35 -0.82 -3.70
CA ASN A 47 -6.73 -1.72 -4.67
C ASN A 47 -6.44 -1.02 -6.01
N ALA A 48 -7.34 -0.17 -6.49
CA ALA A 48 -7.13 0.62 -7.70
C ALA A 48 -6.01 1.65 -7.54
N VAL A 49 -5.94 2.33 -6.40
CA VAL A 49 -4.85 3.27 -6.07
C VAL A 49 -3.50 2.56 -6.06
N MET A 50 -3.43 1.33 -5.54
CA MET A 50 -2.21 0.51 -5.58
C MET A 50 -1.90 -0.11 -6.95
N GLY A 51 -2.82 -0.03 -7.92
CA GLY A 51 -2.63 -0.65 -9.23
C GLY A 51 -2.66 -2.19 -9.17
N LYS A 52 -3.48 -2.75 -8.27
CA LYS A 52 -3.61 -4.21 -8.16
C LYS A 52 -4.20 -4.81 -9.44
N PRO A 53 -3.65 -5.92 -9.96
CA PRO A 53 -4.21 -6.60 -11.12
C PRO A 53 -5.70 -6.96 -10.95
N GLY A 54 -6.48 -6.82 -12.02
CA GLY A 54 -7.92 -7.07 -12.01
C GLY A 54 -8.79 -5.86 -11.64
N TYR A 55 -8.17 -4.73 -11.29
CA TYR A 55 -8.84 -3.44 -11.08
C TYR A 55 -8.45 -2.50 -12.22
N HIS A 56 -9.42 -2.18 -13.08
CA HIS A 56 -9.17 -1.40 -14.29
C HIS A 56 -9.71 0.03 -14.12
N ILE A 57 -8.83 1.01 -14.27
CA ILE A 57 -9.25 2.42 -14.33
C ILE A 57 -9.96 2.64 -15.65
N THR A 58 -11.24 2.99 -15.61
CA THR A 58 -12.10 3.25 -16.78
C THR A 58 -12.15 4.72 -17.16
N SER A 59 -11.96 5.60 -16.17
CA SER A 59 -11.93 7.05 -16.36
C SER A 59 -11.13 7.74 -15.25
N GLY A 60 -10.80 9.00 -15.45
CA GLY A 60 -10.11 9.82 -14.46
C GLY A 60 -8.62 9.50 -14.33
N LEU A 61 -8.01 10.01 -13.26
CA LEU A 61 -6.58 9.85 -13.01
C LEU A 61 -6.26 9.81 -11.52
N ILE A 62 -5.08 9.27 -11.20
CA ILE A 62 -4.49 9.24 -9.87
C ILE A 62 -3.12 9.90 -9.96
N GLU A 63 -2.87 10.91 -9.14
CA GLU A 63 -1.60 11.61 -9.03
C GLU A 63 -1.02 11.47 -7.62
N LEU A 64 0.27 11.27 -7.53
CA LEU A 64 1.05 11.33 -6.29
C LEU A 64 2.14 12.38 -6.45
N ASP A 65 2.13 13.41 -5.61
CA ASP A 65 3.06 14.54 -5.67
C ASP A 65 3.14 15.24 -7.04
N GLY A 66 1.98 15.32 -7.73
CA GLY A 66 1.87 15.92 -9.07
C GLY A 66 2.35 15.02 -10.21
N ARG A 67 2.76 13.80 -9.92
CA ARG A 67 3.08 12.77 -10.92
C ARG A 67 1.89 11.84 -11.12
N GLU A 68 1.43 11.71 -12.34
CA GLU A 68 0.40 10.72 -12.66
C GLU A 68 0.95 9.29 -12.49
N ILE A 69 0.19 8.48 -11.75
CA ILE A 69 0.55 7.09 -11.45
C ILE A 69 -0.49 6.07 -11.96
N SER A 70 -1.54 6.53 -12.63
CA SER A 70 -2.68 5.69 -13.08
C SER A 70 -2.26 4.49 -13.92
N ALA A 71 -1.26 4.67 -14.80
CA ALA A 71 -0.75 3.62 -15.68
C ALA A 71 0.42 2.82 -15.11
N LEU A 72 0.97 3.23 -13.95
CA LEU A 72 2.12 2.56 -13.36
C LEU A 72 1.73 1.22 -12.75
N PRO A 73 2.58 0.18 -12.86
CA PRO A 73 2.38 -1.08 -12.17
C PRO A 73 2.53 -0.92 -10.65
N THR A 74 2.00 -1.87 -9.88
CA THR A 74 1.98 -1.85 -8.42
C THR A 74 3.35 -1.56 -7.79
N TRP A 75 4.42 -2.17 -8.31
CA TRP A 75 5.76 -2.01 -7.75
C TRP A 75 6.33 -0.60 -7.96
N GLU A 76 6.04 0.05 -9.09
CA GLU A 76 6.45 1.45 -9.31
C GLU A 76 5.69 2.42 -8.41
N ARG A 77 4.40 2.17 -8.17
CA ARG A 77 3.61 2.95 -7.20
C ARG A 77 4.16 2.79 -5.77
N ALA A 78 4.56 1.57 -5.41
CA ALA A 78 5.21 1.32 -4.13
C ALA A 78 6.56 2.06 -4.01
N GLN A 79 7.38 2.07 -5.06
CA GLN A 79 8.63 2.86 -5.10
C GLN A 79 8.37 4.37 -5.00
N ALA A 80 7.26 4.85 -5.57
CA ALA A 80 6.85 6.26 -5.46
C ALA A 80 6.40 6.64 -4.03
N GLY A 81 6.17 5.67 -3.15
CA GLY A 81 5.86 5.91 -1.74
C GLY A 81 4.49 5.43 -1.28
N LEU A 82 3.68 4.83 -2.14
CA LEU A 82 2.42 4.24 -1.72
C LEU A 82 2.66 2.94 -0.96
N PHE A 83 1.87 2.73 0.11
CA PHE A 83 1.84 1.50 0.87
C PHE A 83 0.40 1.09 1.17
N LEU A 84 0.10 -0.19 1.06
CA LEU A 84 -1.20 -0.75 1.42
C LEU A 84 -1.04 -1.84 2.47
N ALA A 85 -1.56 -1.59 3.68
CA ALA A 85 -1.75 -2.63 4.69
C ALA A 85 -3.00 -3.45 4.33
N MET A 86 -2.81 -4.71 4.00
CA MET A 86 -3.91 -5.60 3.61
C MET A 86 -4.64 -6.15 4.84
N GLN A 87 -5.96 -6.27 4.76
CA GLN A 87 -6.78 -6.87 5.81
C GLN A 87 -6.41 -8.35 6.06
N TYR A 88 -6.05 -9.05 5.00
CA TYR A 88 -5.55 -10.43 5.04
C TYR A 88 -4.18 -10.45 4.37
N PRO A 89 -3.09 -10.27 5.14
CA PRO A 89 -1.76 -10.27 4.58
C PRO A 89 -1.40 -11.66 4.06
N THR A 90 -0.73 -11.69 2.91
CA THR A 90 -0.27 -12.95 2.30
C THR A 90 0.93 -13.48 3.08
N GLU A 91 0.91 -14.76 3.42
CA GLU A 91 2.05 -15.46 3.99
C GLU A 91 3.14 -15.65 2.93
N VAL A 92 4.38 -15.40 3.32
CA VAL A 92 5.56 -15.61 2.45
C VAL A 92 6.52 -16.56 3.18
N PRO A 93 6.34 -17.89 3.04
CA PRO A 93 7.23 -18.85 3.67
C PRO A 93 8.66 -18.71 3.19
N GLY A 94 9.61 -18.75 4.13
CA GLY A 94 11.05 -18.71 3.81
C GLY A 94 11.65 -17.33 3.60
N VAL A 95 10.85 -16.26 3.67
CA VAL A 95 11.33 -14.86 3.61
C VAL A 95 10.97 -14.17 4.91
N SER A 96 11.94 -13.70 5.66
CA SER A 96 11.72 -13.01 6.93
C SER A 96 11.21 -11.57 6.72
N VAL A 97 10.62 -11.00 7.78
CA VAL A 97 10.25 -9.57 7.80
C VAL A 97 11.48 -8.71 7.48
N ARG A 98 12.62 -9.04 8.08
CA ARG A 98 13.88 -8.34 7.85
C ARG A 98 14.29 -8.37 6.37
N GLU A 99 14.39 -9.55 5.75
CA GLU A 99 14.78 -9.68 4.34
C GLU A 99 13.82 -8.94 3.42
N THR A 100 12.51 -8.98 3.70
CA THR A 100 11.51 -8.24 2.93
C THR A 100 11.79 -6.73 2.95
N LEU A 101 12.15 -6.19 4.11
CA LEU A 101 12.40 -4.75 4.25
C LEU A 101 13.77 -4.34 3.69
N GLU A 102 14.79 -5.18 3.83
CA GLU A 102 16.10 -4.99 3.18
C GLU A 102 15.93 -4.88 1.65
N MET A 103 15.21 -5.83 1.04
CA MET A 103 14.91 -5.80 -0.40
C MET A 103 14.07 -4.57 -0.81
N ALA A 104 13.12 -4.16 0.02
CA ALA A 104 12.29 -2.99 -0.27
C ALA A 104 13.08 -1.68 -0.22
N LEU A 105 14.03 -1.54 0.69
CA LEU A 105 14.91 -0.38 0.80
C LEU A 105 15.93 -0.34 -0.33
N GLU A 106 16.54 -1.49 -0.68
CA GLU A 106 17.40 -1.62 -1.84
C GLU A 106 16.70 -1.20 -3.14
N ALA A 107 15.46 -1.67 -3.34
CA ALA A 107 14.65 -1.28 -4.50
C ALA A 107 14.35 0.23 -4.56
N ARG A 108 14.45 0.94 -3.42
CA ARG A 108 14.31 2.40 -3.30
C ARG A 108 15.64 3.14 -3.30
N GLN A 109 16.76 2.45 -3.54
CA GLN A 109 18.12 3.01 -3.50
C GLN A 109 18.45 3.70 -2.15
N GLN A 110 17.99 3.12 -1.06
CA GLN A 110 18.25 3.57 0.31
C GLN A 110 19.22 2.62 1.02
N ASP A 111 20.39 2.41 0.43
CA ASP A 111 21.38 1.42 0.86
C ASP A 111 22.15 1.84 2.14
N ASP A 112 22.13 3.12 2.50
CA ASP A 112 22.88 3.68 3.64
C ASP A 112 22.17 3.49 5.01
N VAL A 113 21.01 2.81 5.03
CA VAL A 113 20.24 2.61 6.25
C VAL A 113 20.61 1.30 6.93
N ASP A 114 21.05 1.36 8.20
CA ASP A 114 21.11 0.16 9.04
C ASP A 114 19.68 -0.33 9.31
N VAL A 115 19.20 -1.20 8.41
CA VAL A 115 17.86 -1.75 8.44
C VAL A 115 17.57 -2.44 9.77
N TRP A 116 18.55 -3.16 10.32
CA TRP A 116 18.35 -3.91 11.56
C TRP A 116 18.22 -3.02 12.79
N ALA A 117 19.04 -1.97 12.88
CA ALA A 117 18.92 -1.01 13.96
C ALA A 117 17.56 -0.30 13.91
N ARG A 118 17.16 0.17 12.73
CA ARG A 118 15.88 0.85 12.54
C ARG A 118 14.69 -0.06 12.80
N LEU A 119 14.72 -1.30 12.34
CA LEU A 119 13.65 -2.27 12.58
C LEU A 119 13.42 -2.55 14.05
N LYS A 120 14.49 -2.66 14.84
CA LYS A 120 14.36 -2.86 16.29
C LYS A 120 13.70 -1.66 16.96
N GLU A 121 14.11 -0.46 16.60
CA GLU A 121 13.54 0.78 17.14
C GLU A 121 12.04 0.87 16.82
N GLU A 122 11.66 0.66 15.58
CA GLU A 122 10.25 0.70 15.16
C GLU A 122 9.42 -0.43 15.81
N ALA A 123 9.98 -1.63 15.92
CA ALA A 123 9.33 -2.75 16.59
C ALA A 123 9.07 -2.44 18.08
N GLU A 124 10.02 -1.84 18.77
CA GLU A 124 9.88 -1.42 20.15
C GLU A 124 8.77 -0.38 20.33
N GLN A 125 8.67 0.60 19.42
CA GLN A 125 7.63 1.63 19.45
C GLN A 125 6.21 1.04 19.31
N VAL A 126 6.04 -0.02 18.51
CA VAL A 126 4.74 -0.69 18.34
C VAL A 126 4.53 -1.86 19.30
N GLY A 127 5.46 -2.11 20.22
CA GLY A 127 5.38 -3.22 21.17
C GLY A 127 5.61 -4.61 20.56
N LEU A 128 6.23 -4.69 19.39
CA LEU A 128 6.54 -5.94 18.72
C LEU A 128 7.86 -6.52 19.27
N GLN A 129 7.85 -7.81 19.63
CA GLN A 129 9.08 -8.49 20.08
C GLN A 129 10.07 -8.65 18.92
N ALA A 130 11.33 -8.30 19.16
CA ALA A 130 12.38 -8.33 18.13
C ALA A 130 12.59 -9.71 17.48
N ASP A 131 12.31 -10.80 18.21
CA ASP A 131 12.39 -12.18 17.68
C ASP A 131 11.44 -12.40 16.50
N LEU A 132 10.30 -11.68 16.46
CA LEU A 132 9.33 -11.79 15.38
C LEU A 132 9.85 -11.24 14.05
N LEU A 133 10.85 -10.34 14.09
CA LEU A 133 11.46 -9.77 12.88
C LEU A 133 12.23 -10.81 12.05
N ASN A 134 12.67 -11.91 12.68
CA ASN A 134 13.36 -13.00 12.01
C ASN A 134 12.42 -14.13 11.55
N ARG A 135 11.12 -14.04 11.87
CA ARG A 135 10.14 -15.00 11.39
C ARG A 135 9.76 -14.77 9.94
N PRO A 136 9.34 -15.81 9.22
CA PRO A 136 8.79 -15.63 7.89
C PRO A 136 7.61 -14.67 7.91
N LEU A 137 7.53 -13.84 6.87
CA LEU A 137 6.54 -12.78 6.76
C LEU A 137 5.12 -13.35 6.81
N ASN A 138 4.33 -12.89 7.78
CA ASN A 138 2.93 -13.25 8.01
C ASN A 138 2.64 -14.74 8.27
N VAL A 139 3.65 -15.60 8.43
CA VAL A 139 3.45 -17.02 8.73
C VAL A 139 3.18 -17.19 10.23
N ASP A 140 2.11 -17.90 10.57
CA ASP A 140 1.67 -18.17 11.95
C ASP A 140 1.51 -16.90 12.83
N MET A 141 1.26 -15.75 12.22
CA MET A 141 0.91 -14.54 12.95
C MET A 141 -0.60 -14.53 13.18
N SER A 142 -1.01 -14.53 14.46
CA SER A 142 -2.41 -14.31 14.83
C SER A 142 -2.82 -12.90 14.42
N GLY A 143 -3.99 -12.76 13.79
CA GLY A 143 -4.51 -11.47 13.34
C GLY A 143 -4.93 -10.59 14.53
N GLY A 144 -3.95 -10.00 15.18
CA GLY A 144 -4.12 -9.06 16.28
C GLY A 144 -3.22 -7.86 16.09
#